data_decbe91aa0f6a8d198f56a45b94fc372
#
_entry.id   decbe91aa0f6a8d198f56a45b94fc372
#
_cell.length_a   1.000
_cell.length_b   1.000
_cell.length_c   1.000
_cell.angle_alpha   90.00
_cell.angle_beta   90.00
_cell.angle_gamma   90.00
#
_symmetry.space_group_name_H-M   'P 1'
#
loop_
_entity.id
_entity.type
_entity.pdbx_description
1 polymer ?
#
loop_
_entity_poly.entity_id
_entity_poly.type
_entity_poly.pdbx_seq_one_letter_code
_entity_poly.pdbx_strand_id
1 'polypeptide(L)'
;ECDLGTGRIEEVFEPIDPTQFPEEPALEQSPVGLPESFPERFREALGCASKDTTRPVLNGVFLDVGETSGHYLVATDGRHLFSANSFKLPMPMSVVLPNLRILGWSSLGDQWALALEKNGRHFRLQAGPWTIISKTVEGSFPNWKQVIPKIPETVLSLPENHSFKETVKRFPEGTDRDKGILLVSERGVVSLRDPSGKSSSSLPGAKVAGPDISICVNRDYLTKALDYGLTTIGLTDPTSALHFRSEGRQMVIMPVRREHQPQAETPTPPAEQKPNMTATTTNGAAAPHINGSREVPVNGNNRNIGPASNNSKPAIEAAIDNLDSFKSNLREALGSISEITALLRQAIRDQRANEREIQSVRQTLRSLQGVRI
;
A
#
# COMPACT_ATOMS: atom_id res chain seq x y z
N GLU A 1 -4.79 -3.92 44.20
CA GLU A 1 -3.53 -4.19 44.94
C GLU A 1 -2.62 -5.05 44.05
N CYS A 2 -1.43 -4.56 43.74
CA CYS A 2 -0.39 -5.35 43.04
C CYS A 2 0.81 -5.46 44.01
N ASP A 3 1.20 -6.67 44.35
CA ASP A 3 2.43 -6.93 45.09
C ASP A 3 3.57 -7.07 44.08
N LEU A 4 4.49 -6.11 44.06
CA LEU A 4 5.65 -6.09 43.16
C LEU A 4 6.90 -6.73 43.81
N GLY A 5 6.77 -7.42 44.96
CA GLY A 5 7.88 -8.08 45.65
C GLY A 5 8.87 -7.15 46.37
N THR A 6 8.85 -5.85 46.03
CA THR A 6 9.72 -4.81 46.62
C THR A 6 8.93 -3.65 47.24
N GLY A 7 7.62 -3.67 47.09
CA GLY A 7 6.72 -2.65 47.64
C GLY A 7 5.28 -2.87 47.20
N ARG A 8 4.35 -2.34 47.97
CA ARG A 8 2.92 -2.37 47.69
C ARG A 8 2.52 -1.05 47.06
N ILE A 9 1.94 -1.12 45.87
CA ILE A 9 1.31 0.04 45.24
C ILE A 9 -0.21 -0.08 45.47
N GLU A 10 -0.78 0.92 46.11
CA GLU A 10 -2.21 1.04 46.33
C GLU A 10 -2.72 2.23 45.52
N GLU A 11 -3.54 1.96 44.52
CA GLU A 11 -4.18 2.98 43.70
C GLU A 11 -5.68 2.91 43.97
N VAL A 12 -6.25 4.03 44.38
CA VAL A 12 -7.69 4.15 44.68
C VAL A 12 -8.37 4.77 43.47
N PHE A 13 -9.28 4.01 42.85
CA PHE A 13 -10.11 4.50 41.76
C PHE A 13 -11.47 4.92 42.31
N GLU A 14 -11.95 6.10 41.93
CA GLU A 14 -13.33 6.48 42.21
C GLU A 14 -14.27 5.63 41.33
N PRO A 15 -15.25 4.92 41.90
CA PRO A 15 -16.19 4.15 41.13
C PRO A 15 -17.09 5.07 40.31
N ILE A 16 -17.29 4.73 39.04
CA ILE A 16 -18.27 5.41 38.18
C ILE A 16 -19.64 4.82 38.52
N ASP A 17 -20.64 5.70 38.69
CA ASP A 17 -22.03 5.28 38.89
C ASP A 17 -22.50 4.42 37.73
N PRO A 18 -22.95 3.18 37.95
CA PRO A 18 -23.43 2.28 36.87
C PRO A 18 -24.53 2.89 36.01
N THR A 19 -25.34 3.82 36.54
CA THR A 19 -26.39 4.52 35.78
C THR A 19 -25.86 5.51 34.75
N GLN A 20 -24.59 5.88 34.85
CA GLN A 20 -23.90 6.74 33.88
C GLN A 20 -23.30 5.99 32.69
N PHE A 21 -23.28 4.64 32.74
CA PHE A 21 -22.87 3.85 31.60
C PHE A 21 -23.91 3.92 30.48
N PRO A 22 -23.47 4.01 29.21
CA PRO A 22 -24.40 3.92 28.08
C PRO A 22 -25.17 2.60 28.11
N GLU A 23 -26.43 2.63 27.75
CA GLU A 23 -27.23 1.42 27.57
C GLU A 23 -26.59 0.51 26.53
N GLU A 24 -26.61 -0.80 26.81
CA GLU A 24 -26.11 -1.80 25.89
C GLU A 24 -26.99 -1.80 24.61
N PRO A 25 -26.40 -1.71 23.40
CA PRO A 25 -27.16 -1.80 22.17
C PRO A 25 -27.95 -3.12 22.10
N ALA A 26 -29.24 -3.03 21.80
CA ALA A 26 -30.10 -4.21 21.66
C ALA A 26 -29.74 -4.97 20.37
N LEU A 27 -28.84 -5.95 20.47
CA LEU A 27 -28.53 -6.87 19.39
C LEU A 27 -29.52 -8.04 19.45
N GLU A 28 -30.54 -8.00 18.59
CA GLU A 28 -31.61 -9.02 18.54
C GLU A 28 -31.08 -10.39 18.09
N GLN A 29 -29.94 -10.43 17.38
CA GLN A 29 -29.36 -11.66 16.87
C GLN A 29 -28.48 -12.34 17.90
N SER A 30 -28.64 -13.64 18.06
CA SER A 30 -27.71 -14.45 18.84
C SER A 30 -26.37 -14.58 18.11
N PRO A 31 -25.22 -14.55 18.83
CA PRO A 31 -23.92 -14.79 18.22
C PRO A 31 -23.83 -16.15 17.55
N VAL A 32 -23.31 -16.19 16.33
CA VAL A 32 -23.08 -17.41 15.56
C VAL A 32 -21.60 -17.75 15.61
N GLY A 33 -21.27 -19.03 15.86
CA GLY A 33 -19.89 -19.50 15.92
C GLY A 33 -19.14 -19.23 14.64
N LEU A 34 -17.91 -18.74 14.81
CA LEU A 34 -16.97 -18.51 13.71
C LEU A 34 -16.07 -19.74 13.51
N PRO A 35 -15.51 -19.96 12.30
CA PRO A 35 -14.58 -21.05 12.07
C PRO A 35 -13.38 -21.01 13.00
N GLU A 36 -12.84 -22.16 13.39
CA GLU A 36 -11.71 -22.30 14.33
C GLU A 36 -10.47 -21.50 13.91
N SER A 37 -10.19 -21.45 12.62
CA SER A 37 -9.06 -20.66 12.07
C SER A 37 -9.28 -19.15 12.08
N PHE A 38 -10.51 -18.66 12.31
CA PHE A 38 -10.84 -17.24 12.20
C PHE A 38 -10.06 -16.37 13.19
N PRO A 39 -9.97 -16.68 14.51
CA PRO A 39 -9.30 -15.81 15.47
C PRO A 39 -7.83 -15.58 15.15
N GLU A 40 -7.12 -16.62 14.71
CA GLU A 40 -5.72 -16.49 14.29
C GLU A 40 -5.59 -15.59 13.05
N ARG A 41 -6.39 -15.83 12.01
CA ARG A 41 -6.39 -15.04 10.79
C ARG A 41 -6.83 -13.59 11.02
N PHE A 42 -7.75 -13.40 11.96
CA PHE A 42 -8.16 -12.06 12.38
C PHE A 42 -7.01 -11.30 13.06
N ARG A 43 -6.24 -11.94 13.93
CA ARG A 43 -5.06 -11.34 14.60
C ARG A 43 -3.96 -11.01 13.59
N GLU A 44 -3.71 -11.88 12.58
CA GLU A 44 -2.81 -11.62 11.47
C GLU A 44 -3.25 -10.37 10.68
N ALA A 45 -4.53 -10.31 10.32
CA ALA A 45 -5.11 -9.15 9.64
C ALA A 45 -5.01 -7.88 10.48
N LEU A 46 -5.36 -7.95 11.77
CA LEU A 46 -5.29 -6.83 12.71
C LEU A 46 -3.87 -6.25 12.80
N GLY A 47 -2.85 -7.13 12.75
CA GLY A 47 -1.45 -6.72 12.69
C GLY A 47 -1.06 -5.96 11.41
N CYS A 48 -1.90 -6.01 10.37
CA CYS A 48 -1.71 -5.29 9.11
C CYS A 48 -2.59 -4.04 8.97
N ALA A 49 -3.52 -3.82 9.91
CA ALA A 49 -4.37 -2.64 9.92
C ALA A 49 -3.55 -1.35 10.16
N SER A 50 -4.03 -0.25 9.62
CA SER A 50 -3.42 1.07 9.83
C SER A 50 -3.52 1.48 11.31
N LYS A 51 -2.52 2.22 11.76
CA LYS A 51 -2.56 2.94 13.05
C LYS A 51 -2.90 4.42 12.89
N ASP A 52 -3.08 4.86 11.64
CA ASP A 52 -3.40 6.24 11.31
C ASP A 52 -4.88 6.51 11.54
N THR A 53 -5.19 7.30 12.56
CA THR A 53 -6.56 7.68 12.94
C THR A 53 -7.23 8.62 11.94
N THR A 54 -6.47 9.22 11.01
CA THR A 54 -7.02 10.07 9.94
C THR A 54 -7.73 9.25 8.85
N ARG A 55 -7.51 7.94 8.83
CA ARG A 55 -8.13 6.99 7.89
C ARG A 55 -8.88 5.89 8.65
N PRO A 56 -10.02 6.19 9.29
CA PRO A 56 -10.69 5.25 10.17
C PRO A 56 -11.01 3.91 9.53
N VAL A 57 -11.41 3.90 8.24
CA VAL A 57 -11.74 2.66 7.48
C VAL A 57 -10.57 1.68 7.38
N LEU A 58 -9.32 2.16 7.42
CA LEU A 58 -8.12 1.32 7.39
C LEU A 58 -7.66 0.91 8.79
N ASN A 59 -8.21 1.55 9.83
CA ASN A 59 -7.89 1.22 11.23
C ASN A 59 -8.81 0.10 11.74
N GLY A 60 -8.79 -1.04 11.05
CA GLY A 60 -9.60 -2.19 11.39
C GLY A 60 -9.43 -3.32 10.40
N VAL A 61 -10.20 -4.38 10.61
CA VAL A 61 -10.26 -5.56 9.74
C VAL A 61 -11.58 -5.56 8.99
N PHE A 62 -11.50 -5.55 7.68
CA PHE A 62 -12.66 -5.65 6.79
C PHE A 62 -13.07 -7.11 6.63
N LEU A 63 -14.31 -7.42 6.99
CA LEU A 63 -14.98 -8.69 6.74
C LEU A 63 -15.72 -8.55 5.41
N ASP A 64 -15.16 -9.06 4.33
CA ASP A 64 -15.73 -9.00 2.99
C ASP A 64 -16.55 -10.25 2.71
N VAL A 65 -17.89 -10.10 2.66
CA VAL A 65 -18.84 -11.16 2.32
C VAL A 65 -19.59 -10.86 1.01
N GLY A 66 -19.13 -9.89 0.24
CA GLY A 66 -19.78 -9.42 -0.98
C GLY A 66 -19.75 -10.43 -2.13
N GLU A 67 -18.93 -11.48 -2.07
CA GLU A 67 -18.86 -12.52 -3.10
C GLU A 67 -19.39 -13.85 -2.60
N THR A 68 -20.20 -14.50 -3.43
CA THR A 68 -20.72 -15.86 -3.13
C THR A 68 -19.61 -16.93 -3.18
N SER A 69 -18.52 -16.67 -3.90
CA SER A 69 -17.40 -17.59 -4.09
C SER A 69 -16.44 -17.69 -2.89
N GLY A 70 -16.46 -16.72 -1.99
CA GLY A 70 -15.61 -16.73 -0.81
C GLY A 70 -15.76 -15.47 0.01
N HIS A 71 -15.55 -15.63 1.32
CA HIS A 71 -15.51 -14.52 2.25
C HIS A 71 -14.05 -14.25 2.64
N TYR A 72 -13.71 -12.99 2.89
CA TYR A 72 -12.35 -12.58 3.15
C TYR A 72 -12.24 -11.76 4.43
N LEU A 73 -11.14 -11.96 5.15
CA LEU A 73 -10.61 -11.00 6.11
C LEU A 73 -9.57 -10.15 5.39
N VAL A 74 -9.68 -8.85 5.47
CA VAL A 74 -8.75 -7.94 4.79
C VAL A 74 -8.33 -6.82 5.72
N ALA A 75 -7.05 -6.50 5.75
CA ALA A 75 -6.54 -5.31 6.42
C ALA A 75 -5.35 -4.72 5.66
N THR A 76 -5.18 -3.41 5.76
CA THR A 76 -4.10 -2.68 5.08
C THR A 76 -3.78 -1.38 5.81
N ASP A 77 -2.54 -0.93 5.70
CA ASP A 77 -2.09 0.41 6.08
C ASP A 77 -1.82 1.32 4.86
N GLY A 78 -2.12 0.82 3.64
CA GLY A 78 -1.84 1.49 2.37
C GLY A 78 -0.46 1.19 1.79
N ARG A 79 0.44 0.51 2.52
CA ARG A 79 1.78 0.08 2.05
C ARG A 79 1.88 -1.43 1.94
N HIS A 80 1.15 -2.15 2.78
CA HIS A 80 0.97 -3.58 2.67
C HIS A 80 -0.49 -3.94 2.90
N LEU A 81 -0.91 -5.08 2.40
CA LEU A 81 -2.26 -5.62 2.54
C LEU A 81 -2.16 -7.10 2.88
N PHE A 82 -2.96 -7.54 3.84
CA PHE A 82 -3.16 -8.95 4.14
C PHE A 82 -4.60 -9.35 3.82
N SER A 83 -4.80 -10.53 3.26
CA SER A 83 -6.11 -11.15 3.18
C SER A 83 -6.07 -12.65 3.40
N ALA A 84 -7.16 -13.19 3.99
CA ALA A 84 -7.38 -14.61 4.21
C ALA A 84 -8.81 -14.99 3.83
N ASN A 85 -9.01 -16.16 3.21
CA ASN A 85 -10.30 -16.61 2.69
C ASN A 85 -10.66 -18.06 3.05
N SER A 86 -9.98 -18.66 4.01
CA SER A 86 -10.16 -20.11 4.33
C SER A 86 -11.44 -20.42 5.11
N PHE A 87 -12.49 -19.57 5.02
CA PHE A 87 -13.71 -19.71 5.80
C PHE A 87 -14.91 -19.05 5.13
N LYS A 88 -16.11 -19.40 5.65
CA LYS A 88 -17.35 -18.74 5.31
C LYS A 88 -17.91 -18.04 6.55
N LEU A 89 -18.15 -16.74 6.45
CA LEU A 89 -18.62 -15.91 7.57
C LEU A 89 -20.14 -15.93 7.62
N PRO A 90 -20.77 -16.14 8.81
CA PRO A 90 -22.21 -16.20 8.98
C PRO A 90 -22.83 -14.81 9.14
N MET A 91 -22.60 -13.92 8.17
CA MET A 91 -23.08 -12.54 8.24
C MET A 91 -23.67 -12.08 6.90
N PRO A 92 -24.69 -11.21 6.92
CA PRO A 92 -25.40 -10.81 5.71
C PRO A 92 -24.75 -9.67 4.93
N MET A 93 -23.79 -8.95 5.53
CA MET A 93 -23.17 -7.78 4.94
C MET A 93 -21.69 -7.66 5.33
N SER A 94 -20.93 -6.97 4.50
CA SER A 94 -19.53 -6.65 4.77
C SER A 94 -19.42 -5.50 5.77
N VAL A 95 -18.50 -5.59 6.73
CA VAL A 95 -18.27 -4.58 7.76
C VAL A 95 -16.78 -4.47 8.10
N VAL A 96 -16.38 -3.34 8.68
CA VAL A 96 -15.04 -3.16 9.23
C VAL A 96 -15.12 -3.23 10.77
N LEU A 97 -14.48 -4.23 11.35
CA LEU A 97 -14.30 -4.30 12.80
C LEU A 97 -13.10 -3.44 13.21
N PRO A 98 -13.27 -2.56 14.22
CA PRO A 98 -12.21 -1.63 14.62
C PRO A 98 -10.99 -2.33 15.20
N ASN A 99 -9.84 -1.69 15.13
CA ASN A 99 -8.59 -2.14 15.73
C ASN A 99 -8.63 -1.92 17.26
N LEU A 100 -9.38 -2.76 17.96
CA LEU A 100 -9.41 -2.77 19.41
C LEU A 100 -8.28 -3.66 19.93
N ARG A 101 -7.47 -3.17 20.86
CA ARG A 101 -6.33 -3.91 21.44
C ARG A 101 -6.75 -5.26 22.01
N ILE A 102 -7.95 -5.35 22.59
CA ILE A 102 -8.48 -6.58 23.16
C ILE A 102 -8.67 -7.68 22.09
N LEU A 103 -9.06 -7.33 20.86
CA LEU A 103 -9.25 -8.29 19.77
C LEU A 103 -7.93 -8.95 19.30
N GLY A 104 -6.79 -8.30 19.55
CA GLY A 104 -5.47 -8.86 19.31
C GLY A 104 -4.92 -9.73 20.43
N TRP A 105 -5.63 -9.81 21.55
CA TRP A 105 -5.16 -10.51 22.73
C TRP A 105 -5.28 -12.04 22.59
N SER A 106 -4.16 -12.75 22.75
CA SER A 106 -4.12 -14.21 22.60
C SER A 106 -4.96 -14.95 23.63
N SER A 107 -5.12 -14.38 24.84
CA SER A 107 -5.90 -14.98 25.92
C SER A 107 -7.42 -14.94 25.71
N LEU A 108 -7.92 -14.31 24.64
CA LEU A 108 -9.33 -14.45 24.23
C LEU A 108 -9.67 -15.87 23.74
N GLY A 109 -8.64 -16.72 23.53
CA GLY A 109 -8.84 -18.07 23.01
C GLY A 109 -9.20 -18.08 21.52
N ASP A 110 -9.61 -19.26 21.05
CA ASP A 110 -9.82 -19.52 19.61
C ASP A 110 -11.27 -19.89 19.26
N GLN A 111 -12.18 -19.90 20.23
CA GLN A 111 -13.61 -20.09 19.99
C GLN A 111 -14.32 -18.76 20.07
N TRP A 112 -14.65 -18.22 18.89
CA TRP A 112 -15.33 -16.95 18.77
C TRP A 112 -16.72 -17.13 18.15
N ALA A 113 -17.68 -16.33 18.63
CA ALA A 113 -19.00 -16.20 18.02
C ALA A 113 -19.32 -14.73 17.82
N LEU A 114 -19.91 -14.39 16.67
CA LEU A 114 -20.18 -13.02 16.26
C LEU A 114 -21.67 -12.83 16.00
N ALA A 115 -22.23 -11.76 16.54
CA ALA A 115 -23.51 -11.21 16.13
C ALA A 115 -23.30 -9.80 15.58
N LEU A 116 -24.06 -9.47 14.55
CA LEU A 116 -24.05 -8.14 13.92
C LEU A 116 -25.46 -7.55 14.04
N GLU A 117 -25.57 -6.27 14.37
CA GLU A 117 -26.82 -5.54 14.32
C GLU A 117 -27.36 -5.52 12.88
N LYS A 118 -28.69 -5.50 12.67
CA LYS A 118 -29.32 -5.52 11.34
C LYS A 118 -28.82 -4.42 10.39
N ASN A 119 -28.47 -3.25 10.94
CA ASN A 119 -27.93 -2.12 10.20
C ASN A 119 -26.39 -2.14 10.08
N GLY A 120 -25.72 -3.13 10.69
CA GLY A 120 -24.27 -3.29 10.69
C GLY A 120 -23.50 -2.30 11.56
N ARG A 121 -24.17 -1.47 12.39
CA ARG A 121 -23.50 -0.44 13.19
C ARG A 121 -22.80 -0.96 14.42
N HIS A 122 -23.35 -2.01 15.05
CA HIS A 122 -22.79 -2.63 16.24
C HIS A 122 -22.55 -4.11 16.01
N PHE A 123 -21.56 -4.63 16.72
CA PHE A 123 -21.30 -6.06 16.80
C PHE A 123 -21.14 -6.50 18.23
N ARG A 124 -21.50 -7.76 18.48
CA ARG A 124 -21.20 -8.48 19.73
C ARG A 124 -20.31 -9.67 19.38
N LEU A 125 -19.14 -9.70 19.97
CA LEU A 125 -18.20 -10.81 19.88
C LEU A 125 -18.16 -11.54 21.23
N GLN A 126 -18.43 -12.83 21.20
CA GLN A 126 -18.19 -13.72 22.35
C GLN A 126 -16.90 -14.51 22.12
N ALA A 127 -16.03 -14.52 23.13
CA ALA A 127 -14.74 -15.18 23.08
C ALA A 127 -14.43 -15.76 24.47
N GLY A 128 -14.71 -17.04 24.67
CA GLY A 128 -14.66 -17.66 25.99
C GLY A 128 -15.59 -16.96 27.01
N PRO A 129 -15.08 -16.49 28.15
CA PRO A 129 -15.88 -15.77 29.14
C PRO A 129 -16.15 -14.29 28.77
N TRP A 130 -15.57 -13.80 27.66
CA TRP A 130 -15.64 -12.40 27.30
C TRP A 130 -16.76 -12.11 26.31
N THR A 131 -17.51 -11.04 26.57
CA THR A 131 -18.45 -10.44 25.64
C THR A 131 -17.96 -9.03 25.33
N ILE A 132 -17.69 -8.77 24.06
CA ILE A 132 -17.20 -7.49 23.56
C ILE A 132 -18.26 -6.91 22.65
N ILE A 133 -18.80 -5.74 23.01
CA ILE A 133 -19.76 -5.00 22.22
C ILE A 133 -19.11 -3.69 21.78
N SER A 134 -19.14 -3.40 20.48
CA SER A 134 -18.55 -2.18 19.94
C SER A 134 -19.23 -1.77 18.65
N LYS A 135 -18.95 -0.53 18.23
CA LYS A 135 -19.35 -0.04 16.91
C LYS A 135 -18.42 -0.58 15.84
N THR A 136 -18.98 -0.85 14.68
CA THR A 136 -18.21 -1.06 13.45
C THR A 136 -17.66 0.29 12.96
N VAL A 137 -16.64 0.24 12.09
CA VAL A 137 -16.11 1.47 11.48
C VAL A 137 -17.00 1.86 10.31
N GLU A 138 -17.52 3.07 10.32
CA GLU A 138 -18.33 3.61 9.23
C GLU A 138 -17.47 3.99 8.02
N GLY A 139 -18.00 3.77 6.82
CA GLY A 139 -17.38 4.12 5.56
C GLY A 139 -17.16 2.93 4.63
N SER A 140 -16.68 3.20 3.42
CA SER A 140 -16.42 2.20 2.40
C SER A 140 -14.95 1.78 2.42
N PHE A 141 -14.69 0.48 2.61
CA PHE A 141 -13.33 -0.05 2.49
C PHE A 141 -12.87 0.03 1.02
N PRO A 142 -11.61 0.39 0.75
CA PRO A 142 -11.09 0.49 -0.61
C PRO A 142 -11.23 -0.83 -1.38
N ASN A 143 -11.29 -0.75 -2.72
CA ASN A 143 -11.29 -1.94 -3.57
C ASN A 143 -9.91 -2.62 -3.52
N TRP A 144 -9.72 -3.46 -2.52
CA TRP A 144 -8.47 -4.13 -2.21
C TRP A 144 -8.01 -5.14 -3.28
N LYS A 145 -8.96 -5.68 -4.08
CA LYS A 145 -8.65 -6.68 -5.12
C LYS A 145 -7.85 -6.10 -6.27
N GLN A 146 -7.94 -4.79 -6.49
CA GLN A 146 -7.20 -4.11 -7.57
C GLN A 146 -5.70 -4.07 -7.36
N VAL A 147 -5.23 -4.14 -6.10
CA VAL A 147 -3.78 -4.09 -5.80
C VAL A 147 -3.10 -5.45 -5.81
N ILE A 148 -3.87 -6.54 -6.00
CA ILE A 148 -3.33 -7.90 -6.06
C ILE A 148 -2.71 -8.14 -7.43
N PRO A 149 -1.39 -8.44 -7.51
CA PRO A 149 -0.75 -8.79 -8.78
C PRO A 149 -1.34 -10.07 -9.38
N LYS A 150 -1.56 -10.10 -10.70
CA LYS A 150 -2.24 -11.23 -11.36
C LYS A 150 -1.30 -12.39 -11.67
N ILE A 151 -0.23 -12.15 -12.38
CA ILE A 151 0.69 -13.18 -12.86
C ILE A 151 2.12 -12.73 -12.55
N PRO A 152 2.88 -13.48 -11.72
CA PRO A 152 4.28 -13.18 -11.47
C PRO A 152 5.16 -13.70 -12.62
N GLU A 153 6.24 -12.99 -12.94
CA GLU A 153 7.30 -13.44 -13.86
C GLU A 153 8.35 -14.27 -13.13
N THR A 154 8.65 -13.90 -11.88
CA THR A 154 9.57 -14.64 -11.01
C THR A 154 8.85 -15.11 -9.76
N VAL A 155 9.08 -16.35 -9.37
CA VAL A 155 8.56 -16.93 -8.13
C VAL A 155 9.73 -17.35 -7.26
N LEU A 156 9.75 -16.85 -6.03
CA LEU A 156 10.68 -17.29 -5.00
C LEU A 156 9.93 -18.17 -4.01
N SER A 157 10.49 -19.34 -3.70
CA SER A 157 10.02 -20.21 -2.62
C SER A 157 11.06 -20.21 -1.52
N LEU A 158 10.69 -19.68 -0.36
CA LEU A 158 11.58 -19.53 0.77
C LEU A 158 11.42 -20.73 1.72
N PRO A 159 12.48 -21.20 2.37
CA PRO A 159 12.36 -22.27 3.34
C PRO A 159 11.65 -21.83 4.61
N GLU A 160 10.77 -22.66 5.14
CA GLU A 160 10.10 -22.44 6.43
C GLU A 160 11.03 -22.81 7.60
N ASN A 161 12.13 -22.10 7.77
CA ASN A 161 13.00 -22.35 8.90
C ASN A 161 13.20 -21.11 9.77
N HIS A 162 13.42 -21.33 11.05
CA HIS A 162 13.63 -20.29 12.04
C HIS A 162 14.89 -19.46 11.72
N SER A 163 15.96 -20.11 11.28
CA SER A 163 17.22 -19.45 10.94
C SER A 163 17.06 -18.41 9.82
N PHE A 164 16.24 -18.71 8.82
CA PHE A 164 15.93 -17.78 7.75
C PHE A 164 15.22 -16.53 8.26
N LYS A 165 14.17 -16.71 9.08
CA LYS A 165 13.43 -15.60 9.69
C LYS A 165 14.34 -14.73 10.55
N GLU A 166 15.20 -15.33 11.34
CA GLU A 166 16.18 -14.63 12.16
C GLU A 166 17.22 -13.87 11.32
N THR A 167 17.63 -14.42 10.18
CA THR A 167 18.52 -13.73 9.24
C THR A 167 17.87 -12.43 8.73
N VAL A 168 16.61 -12.49 8.32
CA VAL A 168 15.86 -11.31 7.87
C VAL A 168 15.70 -10.29 9.00
N LYS A 169 15.32 -10.73 10.20
CA LYS A 169 15.14 -9.87 11.38
C LYS A 169 16.42 -9.13 11.80
N ARG A 170 17.56 -9.82 11.72
CA ARG A 170 18.86 -9.26 12.12
C ARG A 170 19.59 -8.54 11.00
N PHE A 171 19.12 -8.67 9.77
CA PHE A 171 19.75 -7.99 8.65
C PHE A 171 19.71 -6.47 8.87
N PRO A 172 20.82 -5.75 8.70
CA PRO A 172 20.87 -4.31 8.91
C PRO A 172 19.85 -3.61 8.00
N GLU A 173 19.03 -2.77 8.60
CA GLU A 173 18.11 -1.92 7.86
C GLU A 173 18.84 -0.69 7.30
N GLY A 174 18.38 -0.21 6.15
CA GLY A 174 18.82 1.07 5.62
C GLY A 174 18.48 2.22 6.57
N THR A 175 19.25 3.30 6.46
CA THR A 175 19.07 4.51 7.31
C THR A 175 17.85 5.34 6.94
N ASP A 176 17.15 4.99 5.87
CA ASP A 176 15.96 5.66 5.39
C ASP A 176 14.72 5.27 6.23
N ARG A 177 13.73 6.18 6.24
CA ARG A 177 12.46 6.03 6.95
C ARG A 177 11.74 4.70 6.65
N ASP A 178 11.97 4.15 5.46
CA ASP A 178 11.24 3.00 4.96
C ASP A 178 11.94 1.67 5.25
N LYS A 179 13.07 1.67 6.00
CA LYS A 179 13.80 0.47 6.42
C LYS A 179 14.02 -0.51 5.26
N GLY A 180 14.37 0.04 4.09
CA GLY A 180 14.49 -0.71 2.85
C GLY A 180 15.64 -1.69 2.88
N ILE A 181 15.41 -2.92 2.43
CA ILE A 181 16.41 -3.93 2.11
C ILE A 181 16.18 -4.43 0.69
N LEU A 182 17.24 -4.85 0.01
CA LEU A 182 17.12 -5.44 -1.33
C LEU A 182 16.96 -6.95 -1.20
N LEU A 183 15.88 -7.46 -1.76
CA LEU A 183 15.69 -8.89 -2.04
C LEU A 183 16.15 -9.11 -3.47
N VAL A 184 17.20 -9.89 -3.65
CA VAL A 184 17.88 -10.10 -4.93
C VAL A 184 17.88 -11.56 -5.30
N SER A 185 17.46 -11.86 -6.51
CA SER A 185 17.63 -13.16 -7.15
C SER A 185 18.59 -13.00 -8.31
N GLU A 186 19.71 -13.67 -8.25
CA GLU A 186 20.74 -13.68 -9.31
C GLU A 186 21.23 -15.11 -9.52
N ARG A 187 21.18 -15.59 -10.77
CA ARG A 187 21.67 -16.94 -11.17
C ARG A 187 21.13 -18.05 -10.29
N GLY A 188 19.85 -17.95 -9.88
CA GLY A 188 19.19 -18.96 -9.03
C GLY A 188 19.53 -18.85 -7.54
N VAL A 189 20.32 -17.86 -7.12
CA VAL A 189 20.64 -17.61 -5.71
C VAL A 189 19.83 -16.42 -5.20
N VAL A 190 19.14 -16.61 -4.08
CA VAL A 190 18.43 -15.52 -3.38
C VAL A 190 19.31 -14.94 -2.28
N SER A 191 19.40 -13.64 -2.21
CA SER A 191 20.15 -12.92 -1.19
C SER A 191 19.44 -11.66 -0.72
N LEU A 192 19.72 -11.28 0.52
CA LEU A 192 19.42 -9.94 1.04
C LEU A 192 20.65 -9.06 0.86
N ARG A 193 20.45 -7.82 0.46
CA ARG A 193 21.52 -6.82 0.35
C ARG A 193 21.10 -5.51 1.01
N ASP A 194 22.03 -4.91 1.70
CA ASP A 194 21.83 -3.54 2.16
C ASP A 194 21.81 -2.58 0.94
N PRO A 195 20.90 -1.62 0.89
CA PRO A 195 20.86 -0.62 -0.16
C PRO A 195 22.16 0.16 -0.42
N SER A 196 23.01 0.31 0.60
CA SER A 196 24.33 0.94 0.44
C SER A 196 25.44 -0.03 -0.05
N GLY A 197 25.12 -1.31 -0.22
CA GLY A 197 26.06 -2.34 -0.65
C GLY A 197 27.04 -2.83 0.43
N LYS A 198 26.92 -2.34 1.66
CA LYS A 198 27.86 -2.68 2.76
C LYS A 198 27.66 -4.09 3.31
N SER A 199 26.45 -4.63 3.22
CA SER A 199 26.11 -5.93 3.78
C SER A 199 25.35 -6.77 2.74
N SER A 200 25.66 -8.06 2.70
CA SER A 200 24.95 -9.05 1.88
C SER A 200 24.88 -10.36 2.64
N SER A 201 23.75 -11.04 2.53
CA SER A 201 23.54 -12.37 3.11
C SER A 201 22.79 -13.24 2.10
N SER A 202 23.36 -14.38 1.72
CA SER A 202 22.65 -15.37 0.91
C SER A 202 21.60 -16.08 1.75
N LEU A 203 20.55 -16.53 1.09
CA LEU A 203 19.40 -17.24 1.70
C LEU A 203 19.41 -18.70 1.23
N PRO A 204 20.15 -19.60 1.92
CA PRO A 204 20.31 -20.98 1.50
C PRO A 204 18.97 -21.72 1.57
N GLY A 205 18.72 -22.58 0.58
CA GLY A 205 17.49 -23.36 0.48
C GLY A 205 16.31 -22.62 -0.19
N ALA A 206 16.46 -21.34 -0.50
CA ALA A 206 15.49 -20.65 -1.34
C ALA A 206 15.56 -21.17 -2.78
N LYS A 207 14.39 -21.32 -3.42
CA LYS A 207 14.27 -21.75 -4.82
C LYS A 207 13.76 -20.58 -5.65
N VAL A 208 14.21 -20.50 -6.90
CA VAL A 208 13.85 -19.45 -7.85
C VAL A 208 13.30 -20.09 -9.12
N ALA A 209 12.20 -19.58 -9.62
CA ALA A 209 11.65 -19.89 -10.94
C ALA A 209 11.34 -18.56 -11.64
N GLY A 210 12.02 -18.28 -12.74
CA GLY A 210 11.88 -17.06 -13.53
C GLY A 210 13.19 -16.27 -13.66
N PRO A 211 13.14 -15.08 -14.29
CA PRO A 211 14.29 -14.22 -14.50
C PRO A 211 14.87 -13.65 -13.20
N ASP A 212 16.13 -13.23 -13.28
CA ASP A 212 16.80 -12.51 -12.20
C ASP A 212 16.10 -11.18 -11.89
N ILE A 213 15.97 -10.86 -10.62
CA ILE A 213 15.26 -9.65 -10.17
C ILE A 213 15.87 -9.10 -8.88
N SER A 214 15.83 -7.77 -8.75
CA SER A 214 16.22 -7.06 -7.52
C SER A 214 15.13 -6.07 -7.14
N ILE A 215 14.59 -6.21 -5.94
CA ILE A 215 13.49 -5.38 -5.46
C ILE A 215 13.77 -4.87 -4.04
N CYS A 216 13.51 -3.59 -3.81
CA CYS A 216 13.64 -3.00 -2.48
C CYS A 216 12.33 -3.16 -1.71
N VAL A 217 12.39 -3.77 -0.53
CA VAL A 217 11.23 -4.04 0.32
C VAL A 217 11.49 -3.55 1.74
N ASN A 218 10.43 -3.11 2.42
CA ASN A 218 10.51 -2.80 3.84
C ASN A 218 10.77 -4.09 4.64
N ARG A 219 11.84 -4.10 5.45
CA ARG A 219 12.26 -5.25 6.24
C ARG A 219 11.19 -5.74 7.20
N ASP A 220 10.47 -4.81 7.85
CA ASP A 220 9.46 -5.16 8.86
C ASP A 220 8.26 -5.85 8.22
N TYR A 221 7.84 -5.43 7.00
CA TYR A 221 6.79 -6.09 6.24
C TYR A 221 7.21 -7.46 5.72
N LEU A 222 8.46 -7.59 5.24
CA LEU A 222 9.01 -8.89 4.86
C LEU A 222 9.04 -9.85 6.06
N THR A 223 9.53 -9.38 7.21
CA THR A 223 9.54 -10.17 8.46
C THR A 223 8.14 -10.61 8.84
N LYS A 224 7.16 -9.70 8.79
CA LYS A 224 5.76 -10.00 9.11
C LYS A 224 5.18 -11.08 8.18
N ALA A 225 5.43 -10.99 6.86
CA ALA A 225 4.98 -12.00 5.91
C ALA A 225 5.54 -13.39 6.26
N LEU A 226 6.83 -13.45 6.61
CA LEU A 226 7.48 -14.70 7.04
C LEU A 226 6.97 -15.21 8.39
N ASP A 227 6.68 -14.33 9.35
CA ASP A 227 6.11 -14.71 10.64
C ASP A 227 4.70 -15.32 10.46
N TYR A 228 3.95 -14.89 9.46
CA TYR A 228 2.66 -15.48 9.06
C TYR A 228 2.80 -16.74 8.20
N GLY A 229 4.02 -17.23 7.96
CA GLY A 229 4.26 -18.45 7.16
C GLY A 229 4.02 -18.27 5.66
N LEU A 230 4.07 -17.03 5.15
CA LEU A 230 3.91 -16.76 3.73
C LEU A 230 5.27 -16.86 3.02
N THR A 231 5.59 -18.02 2.50
CA THR A 231 6.94 -18.34 1.99
C THR A 231 7.06 -18.34 0.47
N THR A 232 5.95 -18.27 -0.26
CA THR A 232 5.97 -18.17 -1.73
C THR A 232 5.75 -16.71 -2.14
N ILE A 233 6.72 -16.12 -2.86
CA ILE A 233 6.72 -14.73 -3.28
C ILE A 233 6.65 -14.65 -4.80
N GLY A 234 5.60 -14.05 -5.33
CA GLY A 234 5.49 -13.70 -6.74
C GLY A 234 5.99 -12.28 -6.99
N LEU A 235 6.83 -12.12 -8.00
CA LEU A 235 7.44 -10.87 -8.43
C LEU A 235 7.21 -10.67 -9.91
N THR A 236 6.88 -9.46 -10.34
CA THR A 236 6.70 -9.13 -11.76
C THR A 236 7.84 -8.25 -12.26
N ASP A 237 8.09 -7.12 -11.61
CA ASP A 237 9.17 -6.19 -11.93
C ASP A 237 9.65 -5.49 -10.65
N PRO A 238 10.78 -4.76 -10.67
CA PRO A 238 11.35 -4.10 -9.49
C PRO A 238 10.46 -3.02 -8.85
N THR A 239 9.43 -2.56 -9.54
CA THR A 239 8.53 -1.49 -9.12
C THR A 239 7.13 -1.97 -8.78
N SER A 240 6.79 -3.19 -9.15
CA SER A 240 5.51 -3.82 -8.86
C SER A 240 5.45 -4.41 -7.45
N ALA A 241 4.24 -4.55 -6.92
CA ALA A 241 4.04 -5.10 -5.59
C ALA A 241 4.49 -6.56 -5.51
N LEU A 242 5.12 -6.91 -4.38
CA LEU A 242 5.45 -8.30 -4.05
C LEU A 242 4.18 -9.01 -3.57
N HIS A 243 3.94 -10.21 -4.07
CA HIS A 243 2.77 -11.02 -3.74
C HIS A 243 3.16 -12.29 -2.99
N PHE A 244 2.99 -12.30 -1.69
CA PHE A 244 3.21 -13.45 -0.81
C PHE A 244 1.94 -14.30 -0.74
N ARG A 245 2.08 -15.63 -0.80
CA ARG A 245 0.95 -16.58 -0.77
C ARG A 245 1.26 -17.83 0.02
N SER A 246 0.27 -18.34 0.74
CA SER A 246 0.26 -19.66 1.37
C SER A 246 -1.17 -20.00 1.79
N GLU A 247 -1.69 -21.18 1.43
CA GLU A 247 -2.90 -21.81 1.99
C GLU A 247 -4.11 -20.90 2.22
N GLY A 248 -4.59 -20.20 1.18
CA GLY A 248 -5.74 -19.28 1.27
C GLY A 248 -5.44 -17.96 1.98
N ARG A 249 -4.17 -17.69 2.27
CA ARG A 249 -3.66 -16.41 2.79
C ARG A 249 -2.77 -15.76 1.77
N GLN A 250 -2.79 -14.44 1.74
CA GLN A 250 -1.89 -13.66 0.91
C GLN A 250 -1.55 -12.33 1.55
N MET A 251 -0.37 -11.84 1.25
CA MET A 251 0.05 -10.49 1.59
C MET A 251 0.65 -9.81 0.36
N VAL A 252 0.23 -8.59 0.12
CA VAL A 252 0.80 -7.73 -0.94
C VAL A 252 1.61 -6.66 -0.27
N ILE A 253 2.86 -6.48 -0.65
CA ILE A 253 3.77 -5.47 -0.10
C ILE A 253 4.22 -4.55 -1.22
N MET A 254 4.00 -3.25 -1.07
CA MET A 254 4.50 -2.26 -2.03
C MET A 254 6.01 -2.11 -1.91
N PRO A 255 6.76 -2.10 -3.03
CA PRO A 255 8.20 -1.89 -2.99
C PRO A 255 8.54 -0.48 -2.48
N VAL A 256 9.70 -0.35 -1.86
CA VAL A 256 10.28 0.94 -1.47
C VAL A 256 10.90 1.58 -2.70
N ARG A 257 10.39 2.72 -3.13
CA ARG A 257 10.96 3.48 -4.24
C ARG A 257 12.25 4.16 -3.78
N ARG A 258 13.30 4.00 -4.58
CA ARG A 258 14.59 4.68 -4.37
C ARG A 258 14.76 5.75 -5.43
N GLU A 259 15.05 6.98 -5.04
CA GLU A 259 15.22 8.12 -5.95
C GLU A 259 16.48 8.02 -6.83
N HIS A 260 17.40 7.08 -6.53
CA HIS A 260 18.60 6.83 -7.32
C HIS A 260 18.84 5.32 -7.45
N GLN A 261 18.22 4.65 -8.43
CA GLN A 261 18.86 3.53 -9.08
C GLN A 261 19.68 4.10 -10.24
N PRO A 262 21.01 3.96 -10.25
CA PRO A 262 21.75 4.09 -11.49
C PRO A 262 21.17 3.04 -12.44
N GLN A 263 20.59 3.48 -13.57
CA GLN A 263 20.31 2.59 -14.68
C GLN A 263 21.63 1.85 -14.94
N ALA A 264 21.58 0.52 -14.92
CA ALA A 264 22.68 -0.28 -15.41
C ALA A 264 23.03 0.27 -16.81
N GLU A 265 24.19 0.88 -16.92
CA GLU A 265 24.72 1.34 -18.18
C GLU A 265 24.73 0.13 -19.11
N THR A 266 23.86 0.14 -20.12
CA THR A 266 24.03 -0.72 -21.29
C THR A 266 25.43 -0.48 -21.81
N PRO A 267 26.31 -1.50 -21.96
CA PRO A 267 27.65 -1.28 -22.48
C PRO A 267 27.50 -0.69 -23.88
N THR A 268 27.90 0.56 -24.03
CA THR A 268 28.05 1.25 -25.31
C THR A 268 29.04 0.46 -26.14
N PRO A 269 28.73 0.08 -27.37
CA PRO A 269 29.70 -0.58 -28.24
C PRO A 269 30.91 0.34 -28.42
N PRO A 270 32.14 -0.20 -28.54
CA PRO A 270 33.35 0.60 -28.68
C PRO A 270 33.26 1.47 -29.93
N ALA A 271 33.43 2.77 -29.75
CA ALA A 271 33.52 3.72 -30.83
C ALA A 271 34.77 3.39 -31.69
N GLU A 272 34.57 3.10 -32.96
CA GLU A 272 35.64 2.98 -33.93
C GLU A 272 36.41 4.32 -34.02
N GLN A 273 37.66 4.24 -33.67
CA GLN A 273 38.64 5.35 -33.82
C GLN A 273 38.87 5.62 -35.32
N LYS A 274 38.42 6.76 -35.82
CA LYS A 274 38.89 7.31 -37.09
C LYS A 274 40.19 8.06 -36.87
N PRO A 275 41.19 7.86 -37.75
CA PRO A 275 42.50 8.52 -37.58
C PRO A 275 42.45 10.00 -37.85
N ASN A 276 43.13 10.74 -36.98
CA ASN A 276 43.40 12.17 -37.05
C ASN A 276 44.28 12.49 -38.27
N MET A 277 43.84 13.38 -39.18
CA MET A 277 44.72 14.07 -40.13
C MET A 277 44.59 15.58 -39.94
N THR A 278 45.71 16.15 -39.72
CA THR A 278 46.09 17.51 -39.39
C THR A 278 45.62 18.54 -40.41
N ALA A 279 45.20 19.68 -39.91
CA ALA A 279 44.82 20.88 -40.64
C ALA A 279 45.98 21.54 -41.33
N THR A 280 45.74 22.11 -42.55
CA THR A 280 46.44 23.28 -43.04
C THR A 280 45.48 24.23 -43.75
N THR A 281 45.48 25.45 -43.30
CA THR A 281 44.75 26.63 -43.70
C THR A 281 45.11 27.06 -45.14
N THR A 282 44.13 27.45 -45.97
CA THR A 282 44.23 28.71 -46.78
C THR A 282 42.88 29.14 -47.37
N ASN A 283 42.72 30.45 -47.44
CA ASN A 283 41.60 31.27 -47.86
C ASN A 283 41.23 31.14 -49.34
N GLY A 284 39.94 31.49 -49.65
CA GLY A 284 39.66 32.13 -50.93
C GLY A 284 38.27 31.88 -51.57
N ALA A 285 37.39 32.78 -51.37
CA ALA A 285 36.45 33.46 -52.29
C ALA A 285 35.61 32.68 -53.33
N ALA A 286 34.31 33.08 -53.37
CA ALA A 286 33.41 33.33 -54.44
C ALA A 286 32.64 32.21 -55.17
N ALA A 287 31.31 32.33 -55.15
CA ALA A 287 30.29 31.74 -56.04
C ALA A 287 30.47 32.17 -57.50
N PRO A 288 29.73 31.76 -58.56
CA PRO A 288 28.30 31.46 -58.62
C PRO A 288 27.81 30.39 -59.64
N HIS A 289 26.50 30.07 -59.57
CA HIS A 289 25.52 29.69 -60.63
C HIS A 289 25.82 28.59 -61.69
N ILE A 290 24.86 27.69 -61.95
CA ILE A 290 23.88 27.64 -63.06
C ILE A 290 23.25 26.24 -63.21
N ASN A 291 21.93 26.22 -63.33
CA ASN A 291 20.95 25.41 -64.04
C ASN A 291 21.34 24.15 -64.83
N GLY A 292 20.40 23.18 -64.85
CA GLY A 292 20.29 22.22 -65.94
C GLY A 292 19.24 21.14 -65.74
N SER A 293 18.04 21.34 -66.23
CA SER A 293 16.91 20.40 -66.39
C SER A 293 17.20 19.28 -67.40
N ARG A 294 16.49 18.13 -67.21
CA ARG A 294 15.80 17.31 -68.27
C ARG A 294 15.28 16.00 -67.66
N GLU A 295 13.96 15.84 -67.56
CA GLU A 295 12.97 15.15 -68.43
C GLU A 295 13.22 13.66 -68.71
N VAL A 296 12.34 12.85 -68.15
CA VAL A 296 11.31 11.81 -68.50
C VAL A 296 11.57 10.87 -69.68
N PRO A 297 11.12 9.57 -69.77
CA PRO A 297 9.71 9.21 -69.79
C PRO A 297 9.27 7.81 -69.15
N VAL A 298 8.11 7.77 -68.56
CA VAL A 298 6.83 7.04 -68.77
C VAL A 298 6.85 5.57 -69.26
N ASN A 299 6.21 4.72 -68.48
CA ASN A 299 5.08 3.82 -68.83
C ASN A 299 4.66 3.02 -67.59
N GLY A 300 3.52 2.98 -67.06
CA GLY A 300 2.14 2.83 -67.51
C GLY A 300 1.57 1.54 -67.00
N ASN A 301 0.72 1.55 -65.93
CA ASN A 301 -0.59 0.93 -66.01
C ASN A 301 -1.45 1.12 -64.73
N ASN A 302 -2.55 1.59 -65.03
CA ASN A 302 -3.82 1.86 -64.39
C ASN A 302 -4.34 0.81 -63.38
N ARG A 303 -4.87 1.27 -62.23
CA ARG A 303 -6.23 0.92 -61.74
C ARG A 303 -6.69 1.88 -60.63
N ASN A 304 -7.81 2.48 -60.89
CA ASN A 304 -8.63 3.35 -60.03
C ASN A 304 -8.95 2.81 -58.65
N ILE A 305 -8.88 3.63 -57.64
CA ILE A 305 -9.87 3.75 -56.55
C ILE A 305 -9.71 5.18 -55.95
N GLY A 306 -10.87 5.86 -55.72
CA GLY A 306 -11.05 7.28 -55.52
C GLY A 306 -10.49 7.93 -54.23
N PRO A 307 -10.72 9.22 -53.99
CA PRO A 307 -9.86 10.06 -53.16
C PRO A 307 -10.25 9.98 -51.67
N ALA A 308 -9.31 9.53 -50.84
CA ALA A 308 -9.36 9.75 -49.38
C ALA A 308 -8.44 10.94 -49.05
N SER A 309 -9.03 11.94 -48.44
CA SER A 309 -8.47 13.19 -47.98
C SER A 309 -7.19 12.95 -47.15
N ASN A 310 -6.04 13.32 -47.71
CA ASN A 310 -4.77 13.38 -46.98
C ASN A 310 -4.69 14.70 -46.19
N ASN A 311 -4.90 14.64 -44.90
CA ASN A 311 -4.48 15.68 -43.95
C ASN A 311 -3.68 15.00 -42.83
N SER A 312 -2.54 14.42 -43.16
CA SER A 312 -1.57 13.91 -42.19
C SER A 312 -0.55 15.01 -41.91
N LYS A 313 -0.77 15.75 -40.81
CA LYS A 313 0.31 16.51 -40.15
C LYS A 313 1.46 15.54 -39.86
N PRO A 314 2.71 15.96 -40.07
CA PRO A 314 3.85 15.09 -39.74
C PRO A 314 3.75 14.65 -38.28
N ALA A 315 4.07 13.38 -38.01
CA ALA A 315 3.94 12.75 -36.69
C ALA A 315 4.65 13.52 -35.54
N ILE A 316 5.66 14.30 -35.90
CA ILE A 316 6.40 15.18 -34.98
C ILE A 316 5.56 16.38 -34.55
N GLU A 317 4.81 17.04 -35.47
CA GLU A 317 3.92 18.16 -35.12
C GLU A 317 2.76 17.68 -34.23
N ALA A 318 2.18 16.53 -34.53
CA ALA A 318 1.15 15.92 -33.66
C ALA A 318 1.68 15.56 -32.25
N ALA A 319 2.94 15.14 -32.16
CA ALA A 319 3.58 14.88 -30.86
C ALA A 319 3.84 16.18 -30.08
N ILE A 320 4.21 17.26 -30.75
CA ILE A 320 4.42 18.58 -30.14
C ILE A 320 3.08 19.16 -29.65
N ASP A 321 2.01 19.08 -30.45
CA ASP A 321 0.66 19.52 -30.04
C ASP A 321 0.15 18.74 -28.83
N ASN A 322 0.42 17.44 -28.76
CA ASN A 322 0.07 16.60 -27.60
C ASN A 322 0.87 16.99 -26.33
N LEU A 323 2.16 17.29 -26.47
CA LEU A 323 3.00 17.76 -25.37
C LEU A 323 2.55 19.12 -24.82
N ASP A 324 2.18 20.05 -25.70
CA ASP A 324 1.67 21.36 -25.29
C ASP A 324 0.28 21.26 -24.61
N SER A 325 -0.58 20.38 -25.11
CA SER A 325 -1.86 20.07 -24.46
C SER A 325 -1.65 19.44 -23.07
N PHE A 326 -0.73 18.50 -22.94
CA PHE A 326 -0.39 17.89 -21.66
C PHE A 326 0.18 18.91 -20.65
N LYS A 327 1.04 19.81 -21.13
CA LYS A 327 1.62 20.89 -20.33
C LYS A 327 0.55 21.89 -19.86
N SER A 328 -0.46 22.19 -20.70
CA SER A 328 -1.61 23.01 -20.32
C SER A 328 -2.45 22.36 -19.23
N ASN A 329 -2.80 21.08 -19.39
CA ASN A 329 -3.57 20.31 -18.41
C ASN A 329 -2.84 20.19 -17.07
N LEU A 330 -1.52 20.03 -17.08
CA LEU A 330 -0.70 20.03 -15.87
C LEU A 330 -0.72 21.37 -15.13
N ARG A 331 -0.70 22.50 -15.86
CA ARG A 331 -0.79 23.83 -15.25
C ARG A 331 -2.15 24.07 -14.61
N GLU A 332 -3.23 23.64 -15.26
CA GLU A 332 -4.59 23.73 -14.73
C GLU A 332 -4.76 22.85 -13.47
N ALA A 333 -4.25 21.62 -13.49
CA ALA A 333 -4.25 20.74 -12.32
C ALA A 333 -3.47 21.33 -11.15
N LEU A 334 -2.30 21.95 -11.39
CA LEU A 334 -1.53 22.64 -10.35
C LEU A 334 -2.28 23.87 -9.80
N GLY A 335 -3.01 24.59 -10.64
CA GLY A 335 -3.90 25.69 -10.22
C GLY A 335 -4.98 25.19 -9.27
N SER A 336 -5.68 24.11 -9.63
CA SER A 336 -6.73 23.51 -8.82
C SER A 336 -6.20 22.98 -7.48
N ILE A 337 -5.02 22.38 -7.46
CA ILE A 337 -4.36 21.95 -6.19
C ILE A 337 -4.06 23.16 -5.30
N SER A 338 -3.63 24.27 -5.85
CA SER A 338 -3.36 25.49 -5.11
C SER A 338 -4.64 26.07 -4.46
N GLU A 339 -5.75 26.07 -5.19
CA GLU A 339 -7.07 26.51 -4.69
C GLU A 339 -7.58 25.59 -3.57
N ILE A 340 -7.51 24.27 -3.77
CA ILE A 340 -7.88 23.28 -2.73
C ILE A 340 -7.04 23.48 -1.47
N THR A 341 -5.74 23.72 -1.62
CA THR A 341 -4.83 23.97 -0.50
C THR A 341 -5.21 25.25 0.25
N ALA A 342 -5.63 26.29 -0.46
CA ALA A 342 -6.10 27.54 0.14
C ALA A 342 -7.41 27.33 0.94
N LEU A 343 -8.37 26.58 0.36
CA LEU A 343 -9.63 26.24 1.02
C LEU A 343 -9.42 25.40 2.28
N LEU A 344 -8.52 24.41 2.22
CA LEU A 344 -8.17 23.59 3.40
C LEU A 344 -7.53 24.44 4.52
N ARG A 345 -6.65 25.36 4.18
CA ARG A 345 -6.07 26.28 5.15
C ARG A 345 -7.12 27.21 5.78
N GLN A 346 -8.12 27.60 5.01
CA GLN A 346 -9.27 28.37 5.50
C GLN A 346 -10.09 27.53 6.47
N ALA A 347 -10.50 26.32 6.09
CA ALA A 347 -11.29 25.42 6.94
C ALA A 347 -10.58 25.09 8.27
N ILE A 348 -9.26 24.90 8.26
CA ILE A 348 -8.48 24.69 9.50
C ILE A 348 -8.50 25.93 10.39
N ARG A 349 -8.45 27.15 9.83
CA ARG A 349 -8.56 28.38 10.61
C ARG A 349 -9.93 28.51 11.25
N ASP A 350 -10.98 28.23 10.49
CA ASP A 350 -12.38 28.31 10.93
C ASP A 350 -12.68 27.28 12.04
N GLN A 351 -12.16 26.06 11.89
CA GLN A 351 -12.25 25.03 12.92
C GLN A 351 -11.57 25.49 14.24
N ARG A 352 -10.36 26.02 14.15
CA ARG A 352 -9.65 26.52 15.33
C ARG A 352 -10.34 27.71 15.97
N ALA A 353 -11.03 28.56 15.20
CA ALA A 353 -11.84 29.64 15.72
C ALA A 353 -13.05 29.10 16.49
N ASN A 354 -13.78 28.15 15.93
CA ASN A 354 -14.90 27.47 16.59
C ASN A 354 -14.49 26.76 17.89
N GLU A 355 -13.35 26.06 17.89
CA GLU A 355 -12.83 25.41 19.11
C GLU A 355 -12.55 26.41 20.23
N ARG A 356 -11.98 27.58 19.88
CA ARG A 356 -11.75 28.67 20.88
C ARG A 356 -13.06 29.24 21.41
N GLU A 357 -14.04 29.40 20.55
CA GLU A 357 -15.38 29.90 20.94
C GLU A 357 -16.07 28.90 21.87
N ILE A 358 -16.04 27.61 21.55
CA ILE A 358 -16.55 26.53 22.42
C ILE A 358 -15.84 26.54 23.78
N GLN A 359 -14.52 26.69 23.80
CA GLN A 359 -13.77 26.79 25.07
C GLN A 359 -14.17 28.01 25.87
N SER A 360 -14.36 29.18 25.24
CA SER A 360 -14.81 30.41 25.87
C SER A 360 -16.20 30.23 26.49
N VAL A 361 -17.14 29.64 25.75
CA VAL A 361 -18.50 29.35 26.24
C VAL A 361 -18.46 28.39 27.43
N ARG A 362 -17.63 27.32 27.37
CA ARG A 362 -17.46 26.40 28.49
C ARG A 362 -16.88 27.08 29.73
N GLN A 363 -15.95 28.02 29.58
CA GLN A 363 -15.37 28.79 30.68
C GLN A 363 -16.39 29.72 31.31
N THR A 364 -17.21 30.38 30.49
CA THR A 364 -18.30 31.25 30.95
C THR A 364 -19.37 30.46 31.72
N LEU A 365 -19.76 29.30 31.22
CA LEU A 365 -20.70 28.41 31.91
C LEU A 365 -20.16 27.93 33.28
N ARG A 366 -18.88 27.59 33.35
CA ARG A 366 -18.24 27.19 34.61
C ARG A 366 -18.20 28.35 35.60
N SER A 367 -17.95 29.60 35.16
CA SER A 367 -17.97 30.76 36.03
C SER A 367 -19.38 31.08 36.58
N LEU A 368 -20.42 30.86 35.77
CA LEU A 368 -21.82 31.04 36.18
C LEU A 368 -22.29 29.93 37.16
N GLN A 369 -21.79 28.71 37.03
CA GLN A 369 -22.07 27.62 37.98
C GLN A 369 -21.37 27.80 39.34
N GLY A 370 -20.30 28.63 39.42
CA GLY A 370 -19.59 28.94 40.66
C GLY A 370 -20.23 30.04 41.51
N VAL A 371 -21.23 30.76 41.00
CA VAL A 371 -21.98 31.78 41.74
C VAL A 371 -23.23 31.11 42.32
N ARG A 372 -23.06 30.41 43.47
CA ARG A 372 -24.20 30.10 44.35
C ARG A 372 -24.47 31.34 45.23
N ILE A 373 -25.67 31.89 45.06
CA ILE A 373 -26.29 32.84 46.01
C ILE A 373 -26.64 32.10 47.29
#